data_688804668cf0fd2a9e8c066692f65b24
#
_entry.id   688804668cf0fd2a9e8c066692f65b24
#
_cell.length_a   1.000
_cell.length_b   1.000
_cell.length_c   1.000
_cell.angle_alpha   90.00
_cell.angle_beta   90.00
_cell.angle_gamma   90.00
#
_symmetry.space_group_name_H-M   'P 1'
#
loop_
_entity.id
_entity.type
_entity.pdbx_description
1 polymer ?
#
loop_
_entity_poly.entity_id
_entity_poly.type
_entity_poly.pdbx_seq_one_letter_code
_entity_poly.pdbx_strand_id
1 'polypeptide(L)'
;MIKPLLQQHPRVTVSDSFWLKYRQLVREEMIPFQWDVLNDRGNIVIESEREDATIPTEKSHVIENFRIAAGQREGHHYGWLFQDSDLYKWIEAAANTIALEKDEALVAQVEETIELLEAAQDDDGYLSTYYQIDAPHLKFRRLFESHELYCIGHLIEAAIAYKEATGSGRLLQIADKAIDCIEAHFGKSEGKIDGSDGHQEIELALVRLYESTGNRKYLDLSSYFLEVRGQNPHFFAEQLEENDRLGLQQGPKPVINTVYHQAHKPVIEQDSARGHAVRLVYMAQAMAGAGRHKQDEKLIGAAKKIWENIVQKCMYITGGIGSTVRGEAFTYDYDLPNDLMYCETCAAIGLLNFRMN
;
A
#
# COMPACT_ATOMS: atom_id res chain seq x y z
N MET A 1 -28.29 -4.25 2.65
CA MET A 1 -27.33 -3.64 3.60
C MET A 1 -26.20 -4.63 3.76
N ILE A 2 -25.02 -4.28 3.27
CA ILE A 2 -23.80 -5.05 3.47
C ILE A 2 -23.39 -4.81 4.93
N LYS A 3 -23.24 -5.88 5.72
CA LYS A 3 -22.74 -5.73 7.09
C LYS A 3 -21.25 -5.44 7.03
N PRO A 4 -20.72 -4.52 7.85
CA PRO A 4 -19.28 -4.29 7.95
C PRO A 4 -18.52 -5.60 8.21
N LEU A 5 -17.32 -5.73 7.70
CA LEU A 5 -16.50 -6.97 7.79
C LEU A 5 -16.39 -7.50 9.23
N LEU A 6 -16.19 -6.63 10.21
CA LEU A 6 -16.13 -6.98 11.64
C LEU A 6 -17.46 -7.52 12.19
N GLN A 7 -18.60 -7.27 11.52
CA GLN A 7 -19.90 -7.85 11.91
C GLN A 7 -20.19 -9.17 11.23
N GLN A 8 -19.43 -9.56 10.21
CA GLN A 8 -19.61 -10.82 9.47
C GLN A 8 -18.83 -11.99 10.08
N HIS A 9 -17.80 -11.71 10.88
CA HIS A 9 -17.01 -12.75 11.54
C HIS A 9 -17.34 -12.80 13.04
N PRO A 10 -17.43 -14.00 13.63
CA PRO A 10 -17.51 -14.11 15.07
C PRO A 10 -16.28 -13.43 15.66
N ARG A 11 -16.49 -12.56 16.66
CA ARG A 11 -15.38 -11.93 17.37
C ARG A 11 -14.49 -13.01 17.94
N VAL A 12 -13.30 -13.14 17.43
CA VAL A 12 -12.29 -14.04 17.97
C VAL A 12 -11.66 -13.35 19.19
N THR A 13 -11.74 -14.00 20.32
CA THR A 13 -11.04 -13.56 21.54
C THR A 13 -9.80 -14.40 21.70
N VAL A 14 -8.64 -13.75 21.67
CA VAL A 14 -7.36 -14.38 21.96
C VAL A 14 -7.19 -14.43 23.48
N SER A 15 -7.09 -15.65 24.04
CA SER A 15 -6.97 -15.86 25.50
C SER A 15 -5.73 -16.68 25.91
N ASP A 16 -4.98 -17.21 24.94
CA ASP A 16 -3.77 -17.97 25.23
C ASP A 16 -2.57 -17.06 25.54
N SER A 17 -1.66 -17.56 26.39
CA SER A 17 -0.53 -16.78 26.89
C SER A 17 0.51 -16.43 25.81
N PHE A 18 0.60 -17.23 24.75
CA PHE A 18 1.55 -16.99 23.67
C PHE A 18 1.17 -15.72 22.89
N TRP A 19 -0.07 -15.64 22.37
CA TRP A 19 -0.51 -14.48 21.60
C TRP A 19 -0.73 -13.23 22.46
N LEU A 20 -1.19 -13.39 23.71
CA LEU A 20 -1.33 -12.26 24.63
C LEU A 20 0.00 -11.56 24.90
N LYS A 21 1.11 -12.33 25.03
CA LYS A 21 2.45 -11.77 25.17
C LYS A 21 2.84 -10.90 23.95
N TYR A 22 2.57 -11.37 22.72
CA TYR A 22 2.89 -10.58 21.53
C TYR A 22 2.00 -9.35 21.38
N ARG A 23 0.72 -9.45 21.75
CA ARG A 23 -0.16 -8.26 21.80
C ARG A 23 0.37 -7.19 22.75
N GLN A 24 0.80 -7.60 23.91
CA GLN A 24 1.40 -6.69 24.89
C GLN A 24 2.69 -6.07 24.35
N LEU A 25 3.57 -6.85 23.75
CA LEU A 25 4.80 -6.37 23.12
C LEU A 25 4.52 -5.32 22.02
N VAL A 26 3.54 -5.58 21.16
CA VAL A 26 3.15 -4.60 20.13
C VAL A 26 2.68 -3.29 20.75
N ARG A 27 1.81 -3.36 21.77
CA ARG A 27 1.23 -2.19 22.40
C ARG A 27 2.25 -1.37 23.20
N GLU A 28 3.06 -2.05 24.03
CA GLU A 28 3.89 -1.39 25.03
C GLU A 28 5.28 -1.01 24.53
N GLU A 29 5.77 -1.70 23.49
CA GLU A 29 7.12 -1.52 22.98
C GLU A 29 7.14 -1.10 21.51
N MET A 30 6.47 -1.85 20.61
CA MET A 30 6.63 -1.62 19.16
C MET A 30 5.97 -0.32 18.69
N ILE A 31 4.73 -0.04 19.08
CA ILE A 31 4.02 1.18 18.69
C ILE A 31 4.73 2.44 19.23
N PRO A 32 5.11 2.52 20.52
CA PRO A 32 5.88 3.64 21.03
C PRO A 32 7.25 3.80 20.37
N PHE A 33 7.97 2.69 20.16
CA PHE A 33 9.26 2.72 19.47
C PHE A 33 9.14 3.26 18.04
N GLN A 34 8.18 2.76 17.26
CA GLN A 34 7.95 3.23 15.89
C GLN A 34 7.55 4.71 15.87
N TRP A 35 6.73 5.15 16.82
CA TRP A 35 6.38 6.56 16.94
C TRP A 35 7.61 7.45 17.19
N ASP A 36 8.52 7.00 18.05
CA ASP A 36 9.76 7.73 18.30
C ASP A 36 10.65 7.78 17.05
N VAL A 37 10.70 6.69 16.29
CA VAL A 37 11.40 6.65 15.00
C VAL A 37 10.80 7.62 13.99
N LEU A 38 9.47 7.63 13.82
CA LEU A 38 8.77 8.52 12.89
C LEU A 38 8.96 10.02 13.24
N ASN A 39 9.21 10.32 14.53
CA ASN A 39 9.47 11.67 15.06
C ASN A 39 10.96 12.00 15.22
N ASP A 40 11.86 11.23 14.65
CA ASP A 40 13.32 11.44 14.73
C ASP A 40 13.93 11.41 16.13
N ARG A 41 13.21 10.84 17.12
CA ARG A 41 13.69 10.71 18.50
C ARG A 41 14.65 9.55 18.70
N GLY A 42 14.66 8.58 17.79
CA GLY A 42 15.56 7.45 17.75
C GLY A 42 16.45 7.48 16.50
N ASN A 43 17.63 6.84 16.56
CA ASN A 43 18.42 6.55 15.37
C ASN A 43 17.98 5.22 14.80
N ILE A 44 17.85 5.16 13.47
CA ILE A 44 17.57 3.92 12.75
C ILE A 44 18.93 3.39 12.28
N VAL A 45 19.24 2.14 12.66
CA VAL A 45 20.33 1.39 12.04
C VAL A 45 19.67 0.35 11.14
N ILE A 46 19.77 0.56 9.84
CA ILE A 46 19.32 -0.42 8.86
C ILE A 46 20.54 -1.26 8.50
N GLU A 47 20.63 -2.45 9.10
CA GLU A 47 21.54 -3.47 8.61
C GLU A 47 20.93 -4.06 7.34
N SER A 48 21.34 -3.54 6.20
CA SER A 48 20.90 -4.02 4.90
C SER A 48 22.05 -4.70 4.20
N GLU A 49 21.86 -5.91 3.72
CA GLU A 49 22.75 -6.54 2.74
C GLU A 49 22.71 -5.82 1.38
N ARG A 50 21.83 -4.83 1.23
CA ARG A 50 21.77 -3.95 0.08
C ARG A 50 22.77 -2.82 0.26
N GLU A 51 23.75 -2.77 -0.60
CA GLU A 51 24.62 -1.60 -0.78
C GLU A 51 23.85 -0.47 -1.46
N ASP A 52 22.76 -0.01 -0.86
CA ASP A 52 21.99 1.14 -1.35
C ASP A 52 22.35 2.38 -0.53
N ALA A 53 23.24 3.20 -1.08
CA ALA A 53 23.69 4.43 -0.46
C ALA A 53 22.59 5.50 -0.31
N THR A 54 21.41 5.26 -0.90
CA THR A 54 20.26 6.18 -0.81
C THR A 54 19.35 5.90 0.39
N ILE A 55 19.55 4.76 1.09
CA ILE A 55 18.77 4.43 2.27
C ILE A 55 19.12 5.37 3.42
N PRO A 56 18.16 6.07 4.02
CA PRO A 56 18.36 6.84 5.23
C PRO A 56 18.80 5.92 6.38
N THR A 57 20.00 6.15 6.95
CA THR A 57 20.57 5.25 7.98
C THR A 57 20.45 5.79 9.39
N GLU A 58 19.98 7.03 9.58
CA GLU A 58 19.99 7.67 10.90
C GLU A 58 18.61 8.12 11.38
N LYS A 59 17.83 8.81 10.54
CA LYS A 59 16.55 9.42 10.91
C LYS A 59 15.48 9.13 9.87
N SER A 60 14.26 8.97 10.32
CA SER A 60 13.11 8.68 9.45
C SER A 60 12.62 9.92 8.70
N HIS A 61 12.53 11.05 9.40
CA HIS A 61 11.97 12.32 8.93
C HIS A 61 10.51 12.26 8.43
N VAL A 62 9.77 11.18 8.67
CA VAL A 62 8.40 11.03 8.17
C VAL A 62 7.50 12.16 8.65
N ILE A 63 7.45 12.40 9.95
CA ILE A 63 6.62 13.48 10.53
C ILE A 63 7.13 14.86 10.07
N GLU A 64 8.44 15.03 9.90
CA GLU A 64 9.01 16.29 9.42
C GLU A 64 8.63 16.56 7.96
N ASN A 65 8.61 15.53 7.10
CA ASN A 65 8.13 15.66 5.72
C ASN A 65 6.67 16.17 5.68
N PHE A 66 5.78 15.63 6.53
CA PHE A 66 4.40 16.13 6.63
C PHE A 66 4.32 17.55 7.16
N ARG A 67 5.18 17.96 8.10
CA ARG A 67 5.24 19.36 8.58
C ARG A 67 5.70 20.33 7.49
N ILE A 68 6.64 19.91 6.65
CA ILE A 68 7.10 20.71 5.50
C ILE A 68 5.96 20.83 4.48
N ALA A 69 5.30 19.72 4.11
CA ALA A 69 4.15 19.73 3.21
C ALA A 69 3.00 20.62 3.73
N ALA A 70 2.78 20.64 5.06
CA ALA A 70 1.81 21.50 5.72
C ALA A 70 2.24 22.98 5.81
N GLY A 71 3.41 23.36 5.32
CA GLY A 71 3.96 24.73 5.43
C GLY A 71 4.34 25.15 6.86
N GLN A 72 4.42 24.21 7.79
CA GLN A 72 4.83 24.45 9.18
C GLN A 72 6.37 24.54 9.34
N ARG A 73 7.09 24.03 8.35
CA ARG A 73 8.55 24.00 8.27
C ARG A 73 9.01 24.31 6.86
N GLU A 74 10.23 24.79 6.73
CA GLU A 74 10.94 24.89 5.44
C GLU A 74 11.94 23.76 5.34
N GLY A 75 12.13 23.20 4.13
CA GLY A 75 13.06 22.10 3.90
C GLY A 75 12.80 21.36 2.61
N HIS A 76 13.44 20.21 2.48
CA HIS A 76 13.30 19.25 1.40
C HIS A 76 12.75 17.94 1.94
N HIS A 77 12.15 17.13 1.07
CA HIS A 77 11.75 15.77 1.42
C HIS A 77 12.99 14.91 1.72
N TYR A 78 12.86 14.06 2.70
CA TYR A 78 13.91 13.10 3.07
C TYR A 78 13.34 11.68 3.07
N GLY A 79 14.08 10.76 2.45
CA GLY A 79 13.76 9.34 2.44
C GLY A 79 13.16 8.84 1.12
N TRP A 80 12.42 7.75 1.20
CA TRP A 80 11.85 7.07 0.05
C TRP A 80 10.59 7.76 -0.45
N LEU A 81 10.27 7.60 -1.75
CA LEU A 81 9.04 8.12 -2.37
C LEU A 81 7.76 7.59 -1.69
N PHE A 82 7.82 6.39 -1.10
CA PHE A 82 6.70 5.72 -0.43
C PHE A 82 6.70 5.90 1.10
N GLN A 83 7.56 6.73 1.64
CA GLN A 83 7.78 6.85 3.09
C GLN A 83 6.56 7.37 3.85
N ASP A 84 5.66 8.12 3.21
CA ASP A 84 4.39 8.53 3.78
C ASP A 84 3.58 7.33 4.31
N SER A 85 3.69 6.18 3.65
CA SER A 85 2.99 4.96 4.04
C SER A 85 3.40 4.43 5.41
N ASP A 86 4.60 4.77 5.92
CA ASP A 86 5.05 4.35 7.25
C ASP A 86 4.16 4.97 8.34
N LEU A 87 3.77 6.25 8.16
CA LEU A 87 2.84 6.90 9.07
C LEU A 87 1.45 6.27 9.00
N TYR A 88 0.95 5.98 7.82
CA TYR A 88 -0.37 5.38 7.65
C TYR A 88 -0.44 3.98 8.25
N LYS A 89 0.59 3.16 8.06
CA LYS A 89 0.72 1.82 8.68
C LYS A 89 0.82 1.90 10.19
N TRP A 90 1.52 2.92 10.72
CA TRP A 90 1.56 3.16 12.15
C TRP A 90 0.16 3.52 12.70
N ILE A 91 -0.59 4.40 12.02
CA ILE A 91 -1.98 4.73 12.39
C ILE A 91 -2.87 3.48 12.38
N GLU A 92 -2.75 2.63 11.37
CA GLU A 92 -3.51 1.38 11.27
C GLU A 92 -3.20 0.45 12.45
N ALA A 93 -1.91 0.27 12.78
CA ALA A 93 -1.48 -0.54 13.92
C ALA A 93 -1.98 0.03 15.26
N ALA A 94 -1.91 1.35 15.44
CA ALA A 94 -2.46 2.04 16.61
C ALA A 94 -3.98 1.87 16.71
N ALA A 95 -4.71 2.02 15.60
CA ALA A 95 -6.15 1.84 15.55
C ALA A 95 -6.56 0.41 15.92
N ASN A 96 -5.89 -0.60 15.38
CA ASN A 96 -6.12 -1.99 15.72
C ASN A 96 -5.84 -2.28 17.21
N THR A 97 -4.85 -1.62 17.81
CA THR A 97 -4.55 -1.72 19.24
C THR A 97 -5.65 -1.07 20.08
N ILE A 98 -6.11 0.13 19.71
CA ILE A 98 -7.22 0.85 20.36
C ILE A 98 -8.52 0.02 20.31
N ALA A 99 -8.80 -0.65 19.18
CA ALA A 99 -9.97 -1.51 19.03
C ALA A 99 -9.98 -2.71 19.98
N LEU A 100 -8.79 -3.21 20.36
CA LEU A 100 -8.64 -4.33 21.29
C LEU A 100 -8.68 -3.89 22.75
N GLU A 101 -8.08 -2.74 23.05
CA GLU A 101 -8.00 -2.19 24.39
C GLU A 101 -7.92 -0.67 24.33
N LYS A 102 -8.94 0.00 24.90
CA LYS A 102 -9.04 1.46 24.85
C LYS A 102 -7.81 2.12 25.48
N ASP A 103 -7.20 3.04 24.74
CA ASP A 103 -6.04 3.83 25.16
C ASP A 103 -6.24 5.29 24.74
N GLU A 104 -6.60 6.14 25.70
CA GLU A 104 -6.91 7.54 25.41
C GLU A 104 -5.68 8.36 25.01
N ALA A 105 -4.50 8.00 25.52
CA ALA A 105 -3.26 8.66 25.13
C ALA A 105 -2.90 8.34 23.67
N LEU A 106 -3.04 7.07 23.27
CA LEU A 106 -2.80 6.66 21.89
C LEU A 106 -3.83 7.25 20.93
N VAL A 107 -5.11 7.37 21.35
CA VAL A 107 -6.14 8.06 20.57
C VAL A 107 -5.75 9.54 20.38
N ALA A 108 -5.35 10.26 21.44
CA ALA A 108 -4.94 11.66 21.33
C ALA A 108 -3.74 11.82 20.37
N GLN A 109 -2.79 10.90 20.41
CA GLN A 109 -1.61 10.90 19.54
C GLN A 109 -2.00 10.68 18.05
N VAL A 110 -2.94 9.79 17.78
CA VAL A 110 -3.47 9.60 16.41
C VAL A 110 -4.25 10.82 15.95
N GLU A 111 -5.07 11.44 16.80
CA GLU A 111 -5.81 12.67 16.44
C GLU A 111 -4.86 13.85 16.13
N GLU A 112 -3.77 14.04 16.88
CA GLU A 112 -2.73 15.03 16.55
C GLU A 112 -2.10 14.75 15.17
N THR A 113 -1.90 13.46 14.85
CA THR A 113 -1.39 13.05 13.55
C THR A 113 -2.40 13.35 12.44
N ILE A 114 -3.69 13.11 12.67
CA ILE A 114 -4.75 13.42 11.70
C ILE A 114 -4.80 14.94 11.42
N GLU A 115 -4.62 15.78 12.44
CA GLU A 115 -4.53 17.25 12.26
C GLU A 115 -3.37 17.64 11.35
N LEU A 116 -2.23 16.96 11.48
CA LEU A 116 -1.08 17.19 10.60
C LEU A 116 -1.38 16.76 9.16
N LEU A 117 -2.03 15.61 8.96
CA LEU A 117 -2.43 15.14 7.62
C LEU A 117 -3.44 16.06 6.97
N GLU A 118 -4.43 16.57 7.72
CA GLU A 118 -5.38 17.57 7.22
C GLU A 118 -4.69 18.86 6.76
N ALA A 119 -3.67 19.30 7.51
CA ALA A 119 -2.91 20.50 7.17
C ALA A 119 -1.95 20.29 5.98
N ALA A 120 -1.49 19.06 5.76
CA ALA A 120 -0.57 18.73 4.67
C ALA A 120 -1.29 18.43 3.34
N GLN A 121 -2.58 18.12 3.36
CA GLN A 121 -3.35 17.77 2.17
C GLN A 121 -3.63 19.03 1.32
N ASP A 122 -3.30 18.98 0.03
CA ASP A 122 -3.59 20.05 -0.93
C ASP A 122 -5.11 20.28 -1.08
N ASP A 123 -5.50 21.46 -1.55
CA ASP A 123 -6.91 21.84 -1.76
C ASP A 123 -7.65 20.90 -2.71
N ASP A 124 -6.94 20.31 -3.70
CA ASP A 124 -7.49 19.32 -4.65
C ASP A 124 -7.57 17.91 -4.08
N GLY A 125 -7.17 17.73 -2.82
CA GLY A 125 -7.17 16.45 -2.13
C GLY A 125 -5.88 15.64 -2.29
N TYR A 126 -4.91 16.11 -3.07
CA TYR A 126 -3.65 15.42 -3.25
C TYR A 126 -2.84 15.33 -1.95
N LEU A 127 -2.16 14.20 -1.74
CA LEU A 127 -1.31 13.99 -0.57
C LEU A 127 -0.19 13.02 -0.93
N SER A 128 1.02 13.55 -1.10
CA SER A 128 2.27 12.82 -1.24
C SER A 128 3.42 13.80 -0.99
N THR A 129 4.07 13.65 0.15
CA THR A 129 5.01 14.67 0.66
C THR A 129 6.18 14.93 -0.29
N TYR A 130 6.73 13.89 -0.93
CA TYR A 130 7.81 14.07 -1.90
C TYR A 130 7.40 14.97 -3.08
N TYR A 131 6.25 14.67 -3.69
CA TYR A 131 5.80 15.43 -4.85
C TYR A 131 5.33 16.82 -4.48
N GLN A 132 4.71 17.00 -3.31
CA GLN A 132 4.31 18.34 -2.83
C GLN A 132 5.50 19.25 -2.53
N ILE A 133 6.58 18.69 -1.96
CA ILE A 133 7.75 19.47 -1.51
C ILE A 133 8.72 19.70 -2.66
N ASP A 134 9.20 18.65 -3.31
CA ASP A 134 10.37 18.73 -4.20
C ASP A 134 10.03 18.55 -5.69
N ALA A 135 8.91 17.90 -6.04
CA ALA A 135 8.64 17.54 -7.42
C ALA A 135 7.16 17.70 -7.85
N PRO A 136 6.50 18.85 -7.59
CA PRO A 136 5.07 19.02 -7.90
C PRO A 136 4.75 18.87 -9.40
N HIS A 137 5.71 19.14 -10.27
CA HIS A 137 5.60 18.97 -11.71
C HIS A 137 5.60 17.50 -12.18
N LEU A 138 5.94 16.55 -11.29
CA LEU A 138 5.97 15.11 -11.57
C LEU A 138 4.78 14.35 -10.97
N LYS A 139 3.79 15.03 -10.38
CA LYS A 139 2.56 14.44 -9.85
C LYS A 139 1.92 13.49 -10.87
N PHE A 140 1.76 12.21 -10.53
CA PHE A 140 1.25 11.11 -11.35
C PHE A 140 2.00 10.84 -12.67
N ARG A 141 3.26 11.28 -12.80
CA ARG A 141 4.03 11.15 -14.05
C ARG A 141 5.11 10.06 -14.01
N ARG A 142 5.34 9.42 -12.89
CA ARG A 142 6.34 8.36 -12.73
C ARG A 142 5.73 7.14 -12.03
N LEU A 143 4.55 6.73 -12.46
CA LEU A 143 3.74 5.73 -11.78
C LEU A 143 4.43 4.37 -11.61
N PHE A 144 5.42 4.02 -12.43
CA PHE A 144 6.17 2.78 -12.27
C PHE A 144 6.93 2.70 -10.92
N GLU A 145 7.27 3.85 -10.30
CA GLU A 145 8.07 3.93 -9.08
C GLU A 145 7.48 4.86 -8.00
N SER A 146 6.54 5.75 -8.35
CA SER A 146 6.13 6.87 -7.50
C SER A 146 5.44 6.45 -6.22
N HIS A 147 4.76 5.31 -6.21
CA HIS A 147 3.97 4.81 -5.08
C HIS A 147 2.91 5.80 -4.57
N GLU A 148 2.47 6.76 -5.39
CA GLU A 148 1.47 7.75 -5.00
C GLU A 148 0.15 7.09 -4.61
N LEU A 149 -0.35 6.18 -5.46
CA LEU A 149 -1.61 5.47 -5.19
C LEU A 149 -1.43 4.40 -4.10
N TYR A 150 -0.25 3.79 -4.00
CA TYR A 150 0.10 2.87 -2.92
C TYR A 150 0.00 3.56 -1.54
N CYS A 151 0.56 4.74 -1.39
CA CYS A 151 0.48 5.50 -0.15
C CYS A 151 -0.97 5.85 0.20
N ILE A 152 -1.78 6.27 -0.78
CA ILE A 152 -3.21 6.53 -0.56
C ILE A 152 -3.97 5.24 -0.22
N GLY A 153 -3.59 4.10 -0.79
CA GLY A 153 -4.12 2.80 -0.38
C GLY A 153 -3.94 2.55 1.13
N HIS A 154 -2.73 2.72 1.65
CA HIS A 154 -2.46 2.58 3.09
C HIS A 154 -3.16 3.65 3.95
N LEU A 155 -3.34 4.87 3.45
CA LEU A 155 -4.16 5.88 4.12
C LEU A 155 -5.62 5.41 4.26
N ILE A 156 -6.19 4.81 3.21
CA ILE A 156 -7.54 4.24 3.24
C ILE A 156 -7.65 3.12 4.27
N GLU A 157 -6.68 2.18 4.31
CA GLU A 157 -6.64 1.10 5.29
C GLU A 157 -6.60 1.64 6.72
N ALA A 158 -5.74 2.62 6.99
CA ALA A 158 -5.66 3.31 8.27
C ALA A 158 -6.98 4.00 8.64
N ALA A 159 -7.63 4.64 7.67
CA ALA A 159 -8.88 5.35 7.88
C ALA A 159 -10.05 4.41 8.23
N ILE A 160 -10.11 3.25 7.58
CA ILE A 160 -11.08 2.19 7.90
C ILE A 160 -10.85 1.70 9.33
N ALA A 161 -9.61 1.31 9.65
CA ALA A 161 -9.26 0.79 10.97
C ALA A 161 -9.56 1.80 12.08
N TYR A 162 -9.21 3.08 11.88
CA TYR A 162 -9.43 4.12 12.88
C TYR A 162 -10.93 4.42 13.10
N LYS A 163 -11.71 4.46 12.02
CA LYS A 163 -13.17 4.61 12.12
C LYS A 163 -13.82 3.44 12.86
N GLU A 164 -13.37 2.21 12.58
CA GLU A 164 -13.89 1.02 13.25
C GLU A 164 -13.53 0.98 14.74
N ALA A 165 -12.33 1.45 15.09
CA ALA A 165 -11.84 1.46 16.47
C ALA A 165 -12.49 2.56 17.34
N THR A 166 -12.72 3.75 16.76
CA THR A 166 -13.09 4.96 17.53
C THR A 166 -14.47 5.51 17.17
N GLY A 167 -15.00 5.19 15.99
CA GLY A 167 -16.17 5.82 15.40
C GLY A 167 -15.88 7.17 14.71
N SER A 168 -14.65 7.71 14.82
CA SER A 168 -14.25 8.97 14.16
C SER A 168 -14.13 8.82 12.67
N GLY A 169 -14.76 9.69 11.89
CA GLY A 169 -14.67 9.71 10.43
C GLY A 169 -13.67 10.72 9.88
N ARG A 170 -12.87 11.39 10.72
CA ARG A 170 -11.96 12.46 10.27
C ARG A 170 -10.92 11.96 9.26
N LEU A 171 -10.22 10.88 9.59
CA LEU A 171 -9.21 10.32 8.68
C LEU A 171 -9.83 9.81 7.37
N LEU A 172 -11.07 9.31 7.43
CA LEU A 172 -11.80 8.89 6.24
C LEU A 172 -12.13 10.07 5.32
N GLN A 173 -12.38 11.28 5.86
CA GLN A 173 -12.60 12.48 5.04
C GLN A 173 -11.34 12.90 4.28
N ILE A 174 -10.14 12.73 4.87
CA ILE A 174 -8.86 12.95 4.19
C ILE A 174 -8.70 11.93 3.04
N ALA A 175 -8.96 10.65 3.34
CA ALA A 175 -8.90 9.59 2.34
C ALA A 175 -9.90 9.82 1.19
N ASP A 176 -11.14 10.24 1.48
CA ASP A 176 -12.16 10.53 0.47
C ASP A 176 -11.73 11.67 -0.47
N LYS A 177 -11.15 12.76 0.06
CA LYS A 177 -10.61 13.84 -0.78
C LYS A 177 -9.46 13.35 -1.68
N ALA A 178 -8.57 12.48 -1.15
CA ALA A 178 -7.50 11.90 -1.95
C ALA A 178 -8.06 10.99 -3.07
N ILE A 179 -9.12 10.23 -2.79
CA ILE A 179 -9.82 9.41 -3.80
C ILE A 179 -10.48 10.31 -4.85
N ASP A 180 -11.10 11.43 -4.47
CA ASP A 180 -11.67 12.39 -5.41
C ASP A 180 -10.60 12.97 -6.33
N CYS A 181 -9.42 13.28 -5.79
CA CYS A 181 -8.26 13.71 -6.59
C CYS A 181 -7.83 12.61 -7.58
N ILE A 182 -7.75 11.34 -7.14
CA ILE A 182 -7.43 10.22 -8.02
C ILE A 182 -8.48 10.08 -9.13
N GLU A 183 -9.78 10.12 -8.80
CA GLU A 183 -10.84 10.04 -9.81
C GLU A 183 -10.81 11.20 -10.82
N ALA A 184 -10.38 12.39 -10.40
CA ALA A 184 -10.22 13.52 -11.30
C ALA A 184 -9.11 13.28 -12.34
N HIS A 185 -8.06 12.57 -11.96
CA HIS A 185 -6.87 12.37 -12.80
C HIS A 185 -6.86 11.03 -13.57
N PHE A 186 -7.51 9.98 -13.08
CA PHE A 186 -7.48 8.65 -13.68
C PHE A 186 -8.82 8.27 -14.32
N GLY A 187 -8.75 7.53 -15.43
CA GLY A 187 -9.94 7.04 -16.14
C GLY A 187 -9.75 6.99 -17.64
N LYS A 188 -10.77 6.48 -18.36
CA LYS A 188 -10.77 6.30 -19.82
C LYS A 188 -11.20 7.56 -20.60
N SER A 189 -11.62 8.63 -19.90
CA SER A 189 -12.05 9.87 -20.53
C SER A 189 -10.85 10.66 -21.04
N GLU A 190 -11.07 11.45 -22.11
CA GLU A 190 -10.05 12.34 -22.66
C GLU A 190 -9.48 13.28 -21.56
N GLY A 191 -8.16 13.41 -21.54
CA GLY A 191 -7.42 14.22 -20.56
C GLY A 191 -7.10 13.51 -19.25
N LYS A 192 -7.60 12.28 -19.04
CA LYS A 192 -7.25 11.46 -17.87
C LYS A 192 -6.15 10.44 -18.20
N ILE A 193 -5.49 9.98 -17.16
CA ILE A 193 -4.48 8.91 -17.22
C ILE A 193 -5.22 7.58 -17.28
N ASP A 194 -5.13 6.86 -18.43
CA ASP A 194 -5.66 5.51 -18.56
C ASP A 194 -4.58 4.49 -18.19
N GLY A 195 -4.35 4.33 -16.88
CA GLY A 195 -3.26 3.53 -16.34
C GLY A 195 -3.41 3.24 -14.85
N SER A 196 -2.41 2.58 -14.30
CA SER A 196 -2.37 2.17 -12.88
C SER A 196 -1.01 2.45 -12.27
N ASP A 197 -0.95 2.49 -10.92
CA ASP A 197 0.31 2.60 -10.19
C ASP A 197 1.21 1.37 -10.41
N GLY A 198 2.50 1.56 -10.28
CA GLY A 198 3.49 0.49 -10.32
C GLY A 198 3.35 -0.48 -9.16
N HIS A 199 2.94 -0.02 -7.98
CA HIS A 199 2.69 -0.86 -6.82
C HIS A 199 1.18 -0.94 -6.51
N GLN A 200 0.66 -2.15 -6.56
CA GLN A 200 -0.72 -2.45 -6.20
C GLN A 200 -0.91 -2.29 -4.69
N GLU A 201 -1.94 -1.57 -4.31
CA GLU A 201 -2.47 -1.42 -2.96
C GLU A 201 -3.82 -0.72 -3.03
N ILE A 202 -3.93 0.33 -3.86
CA ILE A 202 -5.16 1.11 -3.97
C ILE A 202 -6.35 0.26 -4.38
N GLU A 203 -6.15 -0.74 -5.22
CA GLU A 203 -7.19 -1.65 -5.68
C GLU A 203 -7.79 -2.44 -4.51
N LEU A 204 -6.93 -2.94 -3.62
CA LEU A 204 -7.31 -3.68 -2.42
C LEU A 204 -8.01 -2.78 -1.41
N ALA A 205 -7.42 -1.64 -1.09
CA ALA A 205 -7.94 -0.69 -0.13
C ALA A 205 -9.33 -0.16 -0.53
N LEU A 206 -9.55 0.11 -1.82
CA LEU A 206 -10.85 0.52 -2.35
C LEU A 206 -11.93 -0.58 -2.23
N VAL A 207 -11.59 -1.86 -2.40
CA VAL A 207 -12.51 -2.97 -2.14
C VAL A 207 -12.91 -2.97 -0.66
N ARG A 208 -11.95 -2.85 0.25
CA ARG A 208 -12.19 -2.82 1.70
C ARG A 208 -13.02 -1.60 2.11
N LEU A 209 -12.76 -0.45 1.50
CA LEU A 209 -13.55 0.76 1.73
C LEU A 209 -15.00 0.60 1.26
N TYR A 210 -15.22 -0.06 0.11
CA TYR A 210 -16.54 -0.45 -0.33
C TYR A 210 -17.23 -1.39 0.68
N GLU A 211 -16.52 -2.39 1.19
CA GLU A 211 -17.05 -3.32 2.19
C GLU A 211 -17.41 -2.62 3.51
N SER A 212 -16.64 -1.60 3.92
CA SER A 212 -16.90 -0.82 5.13
C SER A 212 -18.06 0.17 4.97
N THR A 213 -18.23 0.78 3.78
CA THR A 213 -19.15 1.90 3.57
C THR A 213 -20.39 1.55 2.75
N GLY A 214 -20.31 0.53 1.89
CA GLY A 214 -21.34 0.20 0.90
C GLY A 214 -21.38 1.14 -0.30
N ASN A 215 -20.48 2.12 -0.40
CA ASN A 215 -20.45 3.08 -1.50
C ASN A 215 -19.79 2.45 -2.75
N ARG A 216 -20.60 2.25 -3.77
CA ARG A 216 -20.21 1.56 -5.01
C ARG A 216 -19.10 2.26 -5.81
N LYS A 217 -18.96 3.56 -5.65
CA LYS A 217 -17.88 4.36 -6.23
C LYS A 217 -16.51 3.70 -6.03
N TYR A 218 -16.21 3.23 -4.82
CA TYR A 218 -14.92 2.64 -4.49
C TYR A 218 -14.69 1.28 -5.20
N LEU A 219 -15.73 0.45 -5.25
CA LEU A 219 -15.64 -0.82 -5.99
C LEU A 219 -15.45 -0.60 -7.50
N ASP A 220 -16.11 0.40 -8.06
CA ASP A 220 -16.00 0.71 -9.48
C ASP A 220 -14.61 1.27 -9.82
N LEU A 221 -14.02 2.11 -8.95
CA LEU A 221 -12.66 2.62 -9.11
C LEU A 221 -11.60 1.50 -8.94
N SER A 222 -11.75 0.61 -7.95
CA SER A 222 -10.90 -0.58 -7.80
C SER A 222 -10.94 -1.45 -9.06
N SER A 223 -12.15 -1.66 -9.59
CA SER A 223 -12.35 -2.47 -10.80
C SER A 223 -11.70 -1.83 -12.02
N TYR A 224 -11.73 -0.49 -12.13
CA TYR A 224 -11.04 0.24 -13.19
C TYR A 224 -9.53 -0.04 -13.14
N PHE A 225 -8.88 0.09 -11.99
CA PHE A 225 -7.44 -0.16 -11.88
C PHE A 225 -7.06 -1.62 -12.16
N LEU A 226 -7.88 -2.59 -11.73
CA LEU A 226 -7.68 -4.00 -12.09
C LEU A 226 -7.87 -4.23 -13.60
N GLU A 227 -8.88 -3.59 -14.22
CA GLU A 227 -9.15 -3.75 -15.63
C GLU A 227 -8.04 -3.15 -16.51
N VAL A 228 -7.54 -1.96 -16.17
CA VAL A 228 -6.55 -1.26 -17.00
C VAL A 228 -5.15 -1.88 -16.90
N ARG A 229 -4.83 -2.51 -15.76
CA ARG A 229 -3.50 -3.11 -15.55
C ARG A 229 -3.20 -4.21 -16.56
N GLY A 230 -2.11 -4.03 -17.29
CA GLY A 230 -1.63 -4.97 -18.28
C GLY A 230 -2.40 -4.97 -19.63
N GLN A 231 -3.40 -4.09 -19.81
CA GLN A 231 -4.02 -3.88 -21.12
C GLN A 231 -3.02 -3.22 -22.08
N ASN A 232 -2.27 -2.25 -21.59
CA ASN A 232 -1.13 -1.67 -22.30
C ASN A 232 0.18 -1.99 -21.56
N PRO A 233 0.93 -3.04 -21.96
CA PRO A 233 2.21 -3.36 -21.32
C PRO A 233 3.29 -2.27 -21.49
N HIS A 234 3.09 -1.31 -22.39
CA HIS A 234 4.02 -0.20 -22.65
C HIS A 234 3.69 1.05 -21.85
N PHE A 235 2.60 1.09 -21.09
CA PHE A 235 2.11 2.28 -20.38
C PHE A 235 3.20 3.01 -19.60
N PHE A 236 3.98 2.33 -18.78
CA PHE A 236 5.04 2.98 -18.00
C PHE A 236 6.19 3.52 -18.86
N ALA A 237 6.54 2.81 -19.94
CA ALA A 237 7.56 3.28 -20.88
C ALA A 237 7.08 4.51 -21.64
N GLU A 238 5.82 4.52 -22.11
CA GLU A 238 5.19 5.65 -22.79
C GLU A 238 5.12 6.89 -21.88
N GLN A 239 4.85 6.70 -20.58
CA GLN A 239 4.86 7.78 -19.60
C GLN A 239 6.27 8.39 -19.45
N LEU A 240 7.32 7.56 -19.43
CA LEU A 240 8.71 8.04 -19.42
C LEU A 240 9.09 8.77 -20.72
N GLU A 241 8.64 8.29 -21.86
CA GLU A 241 8.86 8.96 -23.14
C GLU A 241 8.15 10.32 -23.21
N GLU A 242 6.94 10.40 -22.65
CA GLU A 242 6.21 11.66 -22.54
C GLU A 242 6.96 12.65 -21.64
N ASN A 243 7.44 12.19 -20.47
CA ASN A 243 8.23 13.02 -19.56
C ASN A 243 9.52 13.54 -20.24
N ASP A 244 10.17 12.71 -21.04
CA ASP A 244 11.36 13.12 -21.80
C ASP A 244 11.03 14.21 -22.83
N ARG A 245 9.93 14.05 -23.60
CA ARG A 245 9.46 15.06 -24.56
C ARG A 245 9.13 16.40 -23.89
N LEU A 246 8.64 16.36 -22.65
CA LEU A 246 8.31 17.54 -21.86
C LEU A 246 9.51 18.14 -21.11
N GLY A 247 10.70 17.53 -21.22
CA GLY A 247 11.91 17.96 -20.49
C GLY A 247 11.84 17.69 -18.98
N LEU A 248 10.98 16.77 -18.53
CA LEU A 248 10.78 16.42 -17.13
C LEU A 248 11.63 15.20 -16.70
N GLN A 249 12.20 14.47 -17.66
CA GLN A 249 13.03 13.30 -17.35
C GLN A 249 14.40 13.74 -16.81
N GLN A 250 14.75 13.22 -15.63
CA GLN A 250 16.05 13.42 -15.01
C GLN A 250 16.86 12.11 -15.08
N GLY A 251 18.06 12.18 -15.63
CA GLY A 251 18.95 11.02 -15.76
C GLY A 251 18.55 10.00 -16.82
N PRO A 252 19.23 8.85 -16.89
CA PRO A 252 18.95 7.81 -17.86
C PRO A 252 17.58 7.17 -17.58
N LYS A 253 16.84 6.83 -18.65
CA LYS A 253 15.56 6.13 -18.56
C LYS A 253 15.79 4.71 -18.01
N PRO A 254 15.06 4.30 -16.97
CA PRO A 254 15.12 2.92 -16.50
C PRO A 254 14.48 1.96 -17.51
N VAL A 255 14.95 0.72 -17.52
CA VAL A 255 14.30 -0.35 -18.28
C VAL A 255 13.14 -0.88 -17.44
N ILE A 256 11.92 -0.75 -17.96
CA ILE A 256 10.72 -1.20 -17.26
C ILE A 256 10.55 -2.71 -17.42
N ASN A 257 10.54 -3.42 -16.28
CA ASN A 257 10.19 -4.83 -16.22
C ASN A 257 8.68 -4.99 -15.94
N THR A 258 7.90 -5.17 -16.98
CA THR A 258 6.43 -5.25 -16.85
C THR A 258 5.96 -6.48 -16.07
N VAL A 259 6.74 -7.57 -16.03
CA VAL A 259 6.46 -8.76 -15.19
C VAL A 259 6.61 -8.40 -13.71
N TYR A 260 7.63 -7.61 -13.37
CA TYR A 260 7.86 -7.12 -12.02
C TYR A 260 6.66 -6.36 -11.45
N HIS A 261 5.99 -5.57 -12.29
CA HIS A 261 4.81 -4.76 -11.95
C HIS A 261 3.47 -5.48 -12.17
N GLN A 262 3.46 -6.78 -12.52
CA GLN A 262 2.27 -7.53 -12.95
C GLN A 262 1.48 -6.81 -14.07
N ALA A 263 2.18 -6.05 -14.92
CA ALA A 263 1.60 -5.25 -16.01
C ALA A 263 1.92 -5.82 -17.41
N HIS A 264 2.45 -7.06 -17.49
CA HIS A 264 2.85 -7.70 -18.74
C HIS A 264 1.68 -8.27 -19.57
N LYS A 265 0.55 -8.51 -18.92
CA LYS A 265 -0.71 -8.97 -19.52
C LYS A 265 -1.89 -8.67 -18.60
N PRO A 266 -3.14 -8.64 -19.11
CA PRO A 266 -4.33 -8.41 -18.29
C PRO A 266 -4.38 -9.30 -17.05
N VAL A 267 -4.86 -8.76 -15.92
CA VAL A 267 -4.85 -9.48 -14.63
C VAL A 267 -5.63 -10.79 -14.68
N ILE A 268 -6.72 -10.85 -15.47
CA ILE A 268 -7.53 -12.07 -15.67
C ILE A 268 -6.81 -13.19 -16.43
N GLU A 269 -5.68 -12.90 -17.08
CA GLU A 269 -4.85 -13.85 -17.80
C GLU A 269 -3.64 -14.30 -16.99
N GLN A 270 -3.41 -13.69 -15.82
CA GLN A 270 -2.33 -14.06 -14.93
C GLN A 270 -2.72 -15.28 -14.08
N ASP A 271 -1.82 -16.23 -13.97
CA ASP A 271 -2.11 -17.57 -13.41
C ASP A 271 -1.00 -18.14 -12.53
N SER A 272 0.06 -17.37 -12.29
CA SER A 272 1.26 -17.84 -11.58
C SER A 272 1.97 -16.72 -10.83
N ALA A 273 2.75 -17.10 -9.83
CA ALA A 273 3.56 -16.20 -9.02
C ALA A 273 4.72 -15.64 -9.83
N ARG A 274 4.68 -14.38 -10.21
CA ARG A 274 5.69 -13.69 -11.00
C ARG A 274 5.91 -12.26 -10.51
N GLY A 275 7.14 -11.79 -10.65
CA GLY A 275 7.51 -10.43 -10.28
C GLY A 275 7.54 -10.20 -8.77
N HIS A 276 7.36 -8.97 -8.35
CA HIS A 276 7.42 -8.58 -6.95
C HIS A 276 6.32 -9.25 -6.12
N ALA A 277 6.69 -9.82 -4.98
CA ALA A 277 5.80 -10.69 -4.22
C ALA A 277 4.63 -9.93 -3.57
N VAL A 278 4.90 -8.78 -2.95
CA VAL A 278 3.84 -7.97 -2.28
C VAL A 278 2.84 -7.45 -3.30
N ARG A 279 3.33 -6.88 -4.41
CA ARG A 279 2.46 -6.39 -5.50
C ARG A 279 1.50 -7.46 -5.99
N LEU A 280 2.01 -8.67 -6.18
CA LEU A 280 1.17 -9.79 -6.65
C LEU A 280 0.09 -10.16 -5.66
N VAL A 281 0.42 -10.33 -4.36
CA VAL A 281 -0.58 -10.78 -3.38
C VAL A 281 -1.61 -9.68 -3.09
N TYR A 282 -1.24 -8.41 -3.15
CA TYR A 282 -2.17 -7.28 -3.02
C TYR A 282 -3.14 -7.23 -4.22
N MET A 283 -2.61 -7.34 -5.45
CA MET A 283 -3.42 -7.46 -6.64
C MET A 283 -4.40 -8.64 -6.56
N ALA A 284 -3.92 -9.80 -6.17
CA ALA A 284 -4.74 -11.01 -6.11
C ALA A 284 -5.84 -10.92 -5.04
N GLN A 285 -5.59 -10.25 -3.91
CA GLN A 285 -6.62 -9.93 -2.92
C GLN A 285 -7.71 -9.02 -3.51
N ALA A 286 -7.28 -7.95 -4.20
CA ALA A 286 -8.22 -7.04 -4.87
C ALA A 286 -9.05 -7.77 -5.94
N MET A 287 -8.43 -8.65 -6.74
CA MET A 287 -9.12 -9.49 -7.73
C MET A 287 -10.17 -10.40 -7.08
N ALA A 288 -9.82 -11.07 -5.98
CA ALA A 288 -10.75 -11.93 -5.26
C ALA A 288 -11.92 -11.15 -4.67
N GLY A 289 -11.65 -9.99 -4.04
CA GLY A 289 -12.65 -9.12 -3.44
C GLY A 289 -13.59 -8.50 -4.49
N ALA A 290 -13.04 -7.83 -5.49
CA ALA A 290 -13.81 -7.21 -6.56
C ALA A 290 -14.61 -8.27 -7.37
N GLY A 291 -13.96 -9.40 -7.68
CA GLY A 291 -14.62 -10.53 -8.38
C GLY A 291 -15.82 -11.05 -7.63
N ARG A 292 -15.71 -11.24 -6.31
CA ARG A 292 -16.84 -11.68 -5.46
C ARG A 292 -17.99 -10.68 -5.48
N HIS A 293 -17.73 -9.40 -5.29
CA HIS A 293 -18.75 -8.38 -5.24
C HIS A 293 -19.42 -8.10 -6.60
N LYS A 294 -18.68 -8.27 -7.69
CA LYS A 294 -19.19 -8.12 -9.06
C LYS A 294 -19.67 -9.43 -9.69
N GLN A 295 -19.48 -10.57 -9.00
CA GLN A 295 -19.76 -11.91 -9.53
C GLN A 295 -18.97 -12.19 -10.83
N ASP A 296 -17.72 -11.75 -10.89
CA ASP A 296 -16.83 -11.92 -12.02
C ASP A 296 -15.99 -13.19 -11.86
N GLU A 297 -16.46 -14.26 -12.47
CA GLU A 297 -15.81 -15.58 -12.43
C GLU A 297 -14.40 -15.59 -13.07
N LYS A 298 -14.10 -14.65 -13.97
CA LYS A 298 -12.76 -14.56 -14.59
C LYS A 298 -11.75 -14.02 -13.58
N LEU A 299 -12.11 -12.96 -12.86
CA LEU A 299 -11.26 -12.42 -11.80
C LEU A 299 -11.04 -13.44 -10.68
N ILE A 300 -12.12 -14.09 -10.21
CA ILE A 300 -12.05 -15.12 -9.17
C ILE A 300 -11.18 -16.30 -9.64
N GLY A 301 -11.38 -16.77 -10.88
CA GLY A 301 -10.63 -17.89 -11.45
C GLY A 301 -9.13 -17.59 -11.60
N ALA A 302 -8.77 -16.37 -12.00
CA ALA A 302 -7.36 -15.96 -12.09
C ALA A 302 -6.72 -15.83 -10.69
N ALA A 303 -7.40 -15.17 -9.75
CA ALA A 303 -6.93 -15.09 -8.36
C ALA A 303 -6.71 -16.48 -7.74
N LYS A 304 -7.62 -17.42 -7.98
CA LYS A 304 -7.49 -18.80 -7.51
C LYS A 304 -6.27 -19.52 -8.08
N LYS A 305 -5.98 -19.35 -9.37
CA LYS A 305 -4.79 -19.95 -10.00
C LYS A 305 -3.51 -19.39 -9.40
N ILE A 306 -3.45 -18.07 -9.17
CA ILE A 306 -2.32 -17.41 -8.50
C ILE A 306 -2.14 -17.99 -7.09
N TRP A 307 -3.21 -18.10 -6.30
CA TRP A 307 -3.18 -18.72 -4.98
C TRP A 307 -2.63 -20.15 -5.02
N GLU A 308 -3.19 -21.00 -5.89
CA GLU A 308 -2.78 -22.39 -6.03
C GLU A 308 -1.30 -22.50 -6.43
N ASN A 309 -0.83 -21.66 -7.34
CA ASN A 309 0.58 -21.65 -7.73
C ASN A 309 1.49 -21.23 -6.56
N ILE A 310 1.14 -20.16 -5.84
CA ILE A 310 1.91 -19.70 -4.67
C ILE A 310 2.02 -20.82 -3.63
N VAL A 311 0.86 -21.32 -3.16
CA VAL A 311 0.82 -22.27 -2.04
C VAL A 311 1.44 -23.61 -2.37
N GLN A 312 1.31 -24.08 -3.61
CA GLN A 312 1.80 -25.38 -4.00
C GLN A 312 3.27 -25.39 -4.44
N LYS A 313 3.82 -24.23 -4.88
CA LYS A 313 5.10 -24.21 -5.57
C LYS A 313 6.09 -23.13 -5.11
N CYS A 314 5.61 -22.04 -4.51
CA CYS A 314 6.42 -20.86 -4.23
C CYS A 314 6.43 -20.45 -2.75
N MET A 315 5.77 -21.21 -1.88
CA MET A 315 5.70 -20.93 -0.45
C MET A 315 6.70 -21.80 0.32
N TYR A 316 7.45 -21.15 1.21
CA TYR A 316 8.36 -21.82 2.15
C TYR A 316 7.58 -22.49 3.29
N ILE A 317 8.21 -23.45 3.97
CA ILE A 317 7.62 -24.15 5.12
C ILE A 317 7.22 -23.18 6.26
N THR A 318 7.84 -22.03 6.32
CA THR A 318 7.53 -20.95 7.30
C THR A 318 6.28 -20.13 6.93
N GLY A 319 5.71 -20.33 5.72
CA GLY A 319 4.67 -19.48 5.16
C GLY A 319 5.19 -18.25 4.42
N GLY A 320 6.51 -18.02 4.41
CA GLY A 320 7.13 -16.95 3.64
C GLY A 320 7.06 -17.18 2.13
N ILE A 321 7.04 -16.10 1.36
CA ILE A 321 7.03 -16.10 -0.10
C ILE A 321 8.00 -15.02 -0.64
N GLY A 322 8.45 -15.19 -1.89
CA GLY A 322 9.47 -14.34 -2.48
C GLY A 322 10.87 -14.94 -2.33
N SER A 323 11.33 -15.66 -3.36
CA SER A 323 12.52 -16.50 -3.31
C SER A 323 13.83 -15.74 -3.56
N THR A 324 13.77 -14.45 -3.89
CA THR A 324 14.97 -13.64 -4.11
C THR A 324 14.87 -12.23 -3.50
N VAL A 325 15.96 -11.78 -2.88
CA VAL A 325 16.13 -10.39 -2.44
C VAL A 325 16.20 -9.44 -3.64
N ARG A 326 16.64 -9.92 -4.80
CA ARG A 326 16.72 -9.10 -6.01
C ARG A 326 15.33 -8.76 -6.52
N GLY A 327 14.90 -7.54 -6.26
CA GLY A 327 13.58 -7.04 -6.61
C GLY A 327 12.46 -7.64 -5.75
N GLU A 328 12.78 -8.25 -4.59
CA GLU A 328 11.77 -8.75 -3.63
C GLU A 328 10.74 -9.66 -4.30
N ALA A 329 11.22 -10.58 -5.15
CA ALA A 329 10.41 -11.18 -6.19
C ALA A 329 10.32 -12.71 -6.08
N PHE A 330 9.35 -13.24 -6.81
CA PHE A 330 9.34 -14.66 -7.19
C PHE A 330 10.32 -14.90 -8.33
N THR A 331 10.91 -16.09 -8.35
CA THR A 331 11.74 -16.61 -9.44
C THR A 331 10.91 -17.55 -10.32
N TYR A 332 11.06 -18.86 -10.17
CA TYR A 332 10.30 -19.88 -10.89
C TYR A 332 9.78 -20.94 -9.94
N ASP A 333 8.85 -21.76 -10.42
CA ASP A 333 8.20 -22.80 -9.62
C ASP A 333 9.24 -23.73 -8.96
N TYR A 334 9.08 -23.97 -7.64
CA TYR A 334 9.94 -24.82 -6.80
C TYR A 334 11.36 -24.29 -6.56
N ASP A 335 11.66 -23.07 -6.95
CA ASP A 335 12.91 -22.39 -6.60
C ASP A 335 12.79 -21.75 -5.22
N LEU A 336 13.21 -22.50 -4.20
CA LEU A 336 13.09 -22.13 -2.80
C LEU A 336 14.46 -22.19 -2.09
N PRO A 337 15.45 -21.37 -2.52
CA PRO A 337 16.76 -21.31 -1.87
C PRO A 337 16.63 -20.77 -0.45
N ASN A 338 17.46 -21.31 0.47
CA ASN A 338 17.43 -20.87 1.89
C ASN A 338 18.39 -19.71 2.19
N ASP A 339 19.28 -19.39 1.27
CA ASP A 339 20.35 -18.38 1.42
C ASP A 339 20.07 -17.08 0.66
N LEU A 340 19.26 -17.13 -0.40
CA LEU A 340 18.95 -15.98 -1.25
C LEU A 340 17.48 -15.53 -1.14
N MET A 341 16.69 -16.22 -0.31
CA MET A 341 15.29 -15.85 -0.10
C MET A 341 15.17 -14.48 0.57
N TYR A 342 14.20 -13.69 0.13
CA TYR A 342 13.83 -12.47 0.82
C TYR A 342 12.75 -12.72 1.87
N CYS A 343 11.69 -13.43 1.50
CA CYS A 343 10.58 -13.82 2.39
C CYS A 343 10.09 -12.65 3.25
N GLU A 344 9.86 -11.52 2.61
CA GLU A 344 9.44 -10.29 3.24
C GLU A 344 8.17 -10.48 4.09
N THR A 345 8.16 -9.86 5.26
CA THR A 345 6.99 -9.90 6.17
C THR A 345 5.73 -9.36 5.49
N CYS A 346 5.83 -8.29 4.69
CA CYS A 346 4.71 -7.74 3.94
C CYS A 346 4.10 -8.77 2.98
N ALA A 347 4.93 -9.54 2.28
CA ALA A 347 4.47 -10.58 1.36
C ALA A 347 3.76 -11.73 2.12
N ALA A 348 4.30 -12.14 3.27
CA ALA A 348 3.70 -13.18 4.11
C ALA A 348 2.34 -12.72 4.68
N ILE A 349 2.24 -11.47 5.17
CA ILE A 349 0.98 -10.88 5.65
C ILE A 349 -0.01 -10.74 4.49
N GLY A 350 0.45 -10.27 3.32
CA GLY A 350 -0.37 -10.19 2.13
C GLY A 350 -0.95 -11.55 1.73
N LEU A 351 -0.14 -12.61 1.77
CA LEU A 351 -0.64 -13.97 1.52
C LEU A 351 -1.65 -14.44 2.58
N LEU A 352 -1.38 -14.15 3.87
CA LEU A 352 -2.31 -14.48 4.97
C LEU A 352 -3.68 -13.83 4.77
N ASN A 353 -3.71 -12.59 4.30
CA ASN A 353 -4.94 -11.83 4.04
C ASN A 353 -5.58 -12.18 2.70
N PHE A 354 -4.87 -12.85 1.82
CA PHE A 354 -5.40 -13.32 0.54
C PHE A 354 -6.37 -14.48 0.75
N ARG A 355 -7.62 -14.15 1.06
CA ARG A 355 -8.68 -15.13 1.33
C ARG A 355 -9.46 -15.44 0.05
N MET A 356 -9.51 -16.71 -0.28
CA MET A 356 -10.38 -17.26 -1.31
C MET A 356 -11.65 -17.77 -0.61
N ASN A 357 -12.59 -16.89 -0.27
CA ASN A 357 -13.87 -17.26 0.33
C ASN A 357 -14.94 -17.48 -0.73
#